data_f10acbf6537f4f07ff2d82da41bf3de3
#
_entry.id   f10acbf6537f4f07ff2d82da41bf3de3
#
_cell.length_a   1.000
_cell.length_b   1.000
_cell.length_c   1.000
_cell.angle_alpha   90.00
_cell.angle_beta   90.00
_cell.angle_gamma   90.00
#
_symmetry.space_group_name_H-M   'P 1'
#
loop_
_entity.id
_entity.type
_entity.pdbx_description
1 polymer ?
#
loop_
_entity_poly.entity_id
_entity_poly.type
_entity_poly.pdbx_seq_one_letter_code
_entity_poly.pdbx_strand_id
1 'polypeptide(L)'
;MFSKYRIIVFLIFLFFSILLFISCEPLVTTFDDKEDAVMYKSSSKQSSPDQVSRIRVMTWNIRFGAGRIPWFGDSCGDRVILSENEVKHNLQAIADFINTVQPDILFINEIDIESKRTAYIDQVQWLLNHTYFNYAAFASNWESQFIPSDGLGRMNMGNAILSRWEIDDAVRIKLPLRGDQDALTEYFYLRRNILKTRIEIPGMDNFYAITTHLAAFSTDDTKQKQIDKLIEILEKIDSQNAIFVLGGDFNLLPPNATKTDYCIEDMCDDESFHQPGDDPQHKEGSYFTPEITWLQPMYNLYQPAVTLRNYQANESHYFTHTPKTDRDWDRKIDYVFTNDQWISNSDSTYQDGTFNLSDHAPVSAEWELP
;
A
#
# COMPACT_ATOMS: atom_id res chain seq x y z
N MET A 1 44.14 -41.24 23.15
CA MET A 1 44.11 -40.78 21.76
C MET A 1 42.68 -40.45 21.25
N PHE A 2 41.66 -41.22 21.60
CA PHE A 2 40.26 -41.03 21.15
C PHE A 2 39.56 -39.70 21.62
N SER A 3 40.00 -39.12 22.75
CA SER A 3 39.37 -37.87 23.27
C SER A 3 39.71 -36.63 22.45
N LYS A 4 40.94 -36.48 21.96
CA LYS A 4 41.36 -35.33 21.15
C LYS A 4 40.69 -35.29 19.78
N TYR A 5 40.46 -36.46 19.15
CA TYR A 5 39.75 -36.49 17.86
C TYR A 5 38.28 -36.09 17.98
N ARG A 6 37.58 -36.44 19.05
CA ARG A 6 36.20 -36.02 19.30
C ARG A 6 36.07 -34.53 19.50
N ILE A 7 37.03 -33.92 20.18
CA ILE A 7 37.07 -32.44 20.36
C ILE A 7 37.32 -31.73 19.05
N ILE A 8 38.24 -32.22 18.22
CA ILE A 8 38.52 -31.64 16.90
C ILE A 8 37.30 -31.74 15.98
N VAL A 9 36.63 -32.92 15.94
CA VAL A 9 35.42 -33.10 15.14
C VAL A 9 34.29 -32.17 15.62
N PHE A 10 34.12 -32.02 16.92
CA PHE A 10 33.14 -31.12 17.49
C PHE A 10 33.45 -29.66 17.16
N LEU A 11 34.69 -29.21 17.22
CA LEU A 11 35.10 -27.87 16.88
C LEU A 11 34.95 -27.59 15.36
N ILE A 12 35.23 -28.56 14.51
CA ILE A 12 34.99 -28.48 13.07
C ILE A 12 33.49 -28.37 12.79
N PHE A 13 32.67 -29.19 13.43
CA PHE A 13 31.21 -29.13 13.29
C PHE A 13 30.63 -27.77 13.78
N LEU A 14 31.14 -27.31 14.92
CA LEU A 14 30.76 -25.97 15.46
C LEU A 14 31.19 -24.86 14.53
N PHE A 15 32.40 -24.91 13.97
CA PHE A 15 32.92 -23.92 13.03
C PHE A 15 32.12 -23.93 11.73
N PHE A 16 31.75 -25.08 11.16
CA PHE A 16 30.87 -25.18 10.00
C PHE A 16 29.45 -24.72 10.31
N SER A 17 28.93 -25.01 11.52
CA SER A 17 27.64 -24.49 11.96
C SER A 17 27.66 -22.96 12.05
N ILE A 18 28.72 -22.37 12.62
CA ILE A 18 28.88 -20.91 12.70
C ILE A 18 29.00 -20.29 11.30
N LEU A 19 29.74 -20.92 10.38
CA LEU A 19 29.83 -20.44 8.98
C LEU A 19 28.49 -20.49 8.26
N LEU A 20 27.65 -21.50 8.51
CA LEU A 20 26.30 -21.56 7.98
C LEU A 20 25.42 -20.42 8.52
N PHE A 21 25.57 -20.03 9.77
CA PHE A 21 24.86 -18.88 10.34
C PHE A 21 25.37 -17.52 9.86
N ILE A 22 26.66 -17.41 9.49
CA ILE A 22 27.24 -16.17 8.95
C ILE A 22 26.94 -15.98 7.46
N SER A 23 26.65 -17.05 6.71
CA SER A 23 26.29 -17.00 5.29
C SER A 23 24.79 -16.95 5.05
N CYS A 24 23.94 -16.99 6.08
CA CYS A 24 22.51 -16.80 5.93
C CYS A 24 22.21 -15.32 5.74
N GLU A 25 21.62 -14.97 4.63
CA GLU A 25 20.93 -13.68 4.48
C GLU A 25 19.92 -13.52 5.63
N PRO A 26 19.73 -12.31 6.17
CA PRO A 26 18.75 -12.11 7.22
C PRO A 26 17.36 -12.56 6.74
N LEU A 27 16.58 -13.17 7.62
CA LEU A 27 15.23 -13.67 7.26
C LEU A 27 14.32 -12.55 6.78
N VAL A 28 14.52 -11.33 7.27
CA VAL A 28 13.75 -10.14 6.91
C VAL A 28 14.71 -9.04 6.46
N THR A 29 14.40 -8.41 5.34
CA THR A 29 15.14 -7.28 4.83
C THR A 29 14.95 -6.06 5.73
N THR A 30 16.06 -5.44 6.13
CA THR A 30 16.07 -4.13 6.79
C THR A 30 16.43 -3.08 5.75
N PHE A 31 15.59 -2.07 5.61
CA PHE A 31 15.75 -1.02 4.60
C PHE A 31 16.46 0.19 5.20
N ASP A 32 17.28 0.85 4.40
CA ASP A 32 17.85 2.15 4.74
C ASP A 32 16.75 3.23 4.84
N ASP A 33 17.07 4.37 5.44
CA ASP A 33 16.12 5.49 5.54
C ASP A 33 15.69 6.00 4.18
N LYS A 34 16.57 5.90 3.19
CA LYS A 34 16.32 6.22 1.78
C LYS A 34 17.15 5.30 0.89
N GLU A 35 16.50 4.66 -0.08
CA GLU A 35 17.14 3.79 -1.05
C GLU A 35 16.42 3.84 -2.42
N ASP A 36 17.09 3.40 -3.47
CA ASP A 36 16.50 3.33 -4.80
C ASP A 36 15.37 2.29 -4.83
N ALA A 37 14.26 2.64 -5.46
CA ALA A 37 13.16 1.72 -5.70
C ALA A 37 13.43 0.84 -6.94
N VAL A 38 12.77 -0.30 -7.03
CA VAL A 38 12.89 -1.20 -8.18
C VAL A 38 12.14 -0.62 -9.37
N MET A 39 12.84 -0.47 -10.50
CA MET A 39 12.30 0.08 -11.74
C MET A 39 11.88 -1.01 -12.71
N TYR A 40 10.73 -0.84 -13.33
CA TYR A 40 10.14 -1.76 -14.32
C TYR A 40 9.87 -1.07 -15.64
N LYS A 41 9.95 -1.84 -16.72
CA LYS A 41 9.49 -1.44 -18.06
C LYS A 41 8.61 -2.52 -18.66
N SER A 42 7.56 -2.10 -19.37
CA SER A 42 6.72 -3.03 -20.12
C SER A 42 7.54 -3.77 -21.17
N SER A 43 7.25 -5.05 -21.37
CA SER A 43 7.87 -5.85 -22.44
C SER A 43 7.45 -5.39 -23.85
N SER A 44 6.32 -4.67 -23.95
CA SER A 44 5.79 -4.11 -25.20
C SER A 44 5.39 -2.66 -24.99
N LYS A 45 6.25 -1.74 -25.40
CA LYS A 45 6.02 -0.30 -25.24
C LYS A 45 4.77 0.12 -26.03
N GLN A 46 3.83 0.75 -25.32
CA GLN A 46 2.64 1.36 -25.92
C GLN A 46 2.92 2.84 -26.24
N SER A 47 2.11 3.43 -27.13
CA SER A 47 2.20 4.86 -27.42
C SER A 47 1.78 5.68 -26.21
N SER A 48 2.65 6.57 -25.74
CA SER A 48 2.32 7.58 -24.74
C SER A 48 1.91 8.88 -25.44
N PRO A 49 0.96 9.66 -24.90
CA PRO A 49 0.63 10.96 -25.47
C PRO A 49 1.83 11.91 -25.45
N ASP A 50 2.13 12.53 -26.60
CA ASP A 50 3.18 13.54 -26.73
C ASP A 50 2.66 14.96 -26.37
N GLN A 51 1.33 15.15 -26.41
CA GLN A 51 0.65 16.36 -25.99
C GLN A 51 -0.34 16.01 -24.88
N VAL A 52 -0.18 16.63 -23.73
CA VAL A 52 -0.95 16.35 -22.53
C VAL A 52 -1.55 17.65 -22.05
N SER A 53 -2.87 17.73 -21.96
CA SER A 53 -3.57 18.87 -21.35
C SER A 53 -4.15 18.50 -19.98
N ARG A 54 -4.38 17.22 -19.74
CA ARG A 54 -4.88 16.69 -18.47
C ARG A 54 -4.29 15.32 -18.17
N ILE A 55 -4.21 14.99 -16.90
CA ILE A 55 -3.75 13.72 -16.40
C ILE A 55 -4.79 13.16 -15.44
N ARG A 56 -5.21 11.91 -15.65
CA ARG A 56 -6.02 11.17 -14.68
C ARG A 56 -5.09 10.37 -13.76
N VAL A 57 -5.19 10.64 -12.48
CA VAL A 57 -4.48 9.95 -11.42
C VAL A 57 -5.45 9.03 -10.69
N MET A 58 -5.05 7.79 -10.40
CA MET A 58 -5.86 6.84 -9.66
C MET A 58 -5.04 6.16 -8.57
N THR A 59 -5.66 5.90 -7.42
CA THR A 59 -5.08 5.04 -6.36
C THR A 59 -5.96 3.82 -6.13
N TRP A 60 -5.34 2.67 -5.87
CA TRP A 60 -6.03 1.44 -5.56
C TRP A 60 -5.18 0.50 -4.69
N ASN A 61 -5.66 0.12 -3.54
CA ASN A 61 -5.17 -1.04 -2.82
C ASN A 61 -5.80 -2.28 -3.46
N ILE A 62 -4.99 -3.15 -4.08
CA ILE A 62 -5.47 -4.32 -4.84
C ILE A 62 -5.46 -5.62 -4.03
N ARG A 63 -5.17 -5.51 -2.72
CA ARG A 63 -5.15 -6.67 -1.82
C ARG A 63 -4.39 -7.85 -2.43
N PHE A 64 -3.16 -7.61 -2.90
CA PHE A 64 -2.26 -8.60 -3.55
C PHE A 64 -2.96 -9.49 -4.60
N GLY A 65 -4.00 -9.00 -5.27
CA GLY A 65 -4.76 -9.77 -6.26
C GLY A 65 -5.59 -10.90 -5.66
N ALA A 66 -5.92 -10.84 -4.38
CA ALA A 66 -6.76 -11.84 -3.72
C ALA A 66 -8.26 -11.69 -4.01
N GLY A 67 -8.69 -10.53 -4.52
CA GLY A 67 -10.10 -10.22 -4.62
C GLY A 67 -10.77 -10.26 -3.25
N ARG A 68 -11.88 -10.99 -3.13
CA ARG A 68 -12.58 -11.19 -1.86
C ARG A 68 -12.36 -12.57 -1.24
N ILE A 69 -11.31 -13.30 -1.65
CA ILE A 69 -10.96 -14.56 -1.01
C ILE A 69 -10.65 -14.30 0.47
N PRO A 70 -11.33 -14.96 1.43
CA PRO A 70 -11.10 -14.73 2.85
C PRO A 70 -9.69 -15.16 3.26
N TRP A 71 -8.80 -14.19 3.47
CA TRP A 71 -7.42 -14.42 3.84
C TRP A 71 -7.24 -14.36 5.37
N PHE A 72 -6.30 -15.13 5.93
CA PHE A 72 -6.17 -15.30 7.39
C PHE A 72 -5.73 -14.04 8.13
N GLY A 73 -5.03 -13.13 7.48
CA GLY A 73 -4.52 -11.89 8.08
C GLY A 73 -5.52 -10.73 8.10
N ASP A 74 -6.67 -10.92 7.47
CA ASP A 74 -7.76 -9.96 7.42
C ASP A 74 -9.11 -10.67 7.23
N SER A 75 -10.21 -9.96 7.24
CA SER A 75 -11.55 -10.42 6.79
C SER A 75 -12.07 -11.73 7.42
N CYS A 76 -11.59 -12.13 8.58
CA CYS A 76 -12.04 -13.35 9.27
C CYS A 76 -11.86 -14.64 8.44
N GLY A 77 -10.82 -14.70 7.61
CA GLY A 77 -10.56 -15.84 6.74
C GLY A 77 -9.57 -16.84 7.32
N ASP A 78 -9.43 -17.96 6.60
CA ASP A 78 -8.48 -19.05 6.93
C ASP A 78 -7.52 -19.38 5.79
N ARG A 79 -7.69 -18.73 4.62
CA ARG A 79 -6.83 -18.95 3.46
C ARG A 79 -5.48 -18.26 3.67
N VAL A 80 -4.39 -19.00 3.51
CA VAL A 80 -3.02 -18.48 3.60
C VAL A 80 -2.42 -18.31 2.21
N ILE A 81 -2.57 -19.31 1.36
CA ILE A 81 -1.98 -19.39 0.03
C ILE A 81 -3.10 -19.40 -1.03
N LEU A 82 -2.95 -18.56 -2.02
CA LEU A 82 -3.80 -18.55 -3.21
C LEU A 82 -3.15 -19.38 -4.31
N SER A 83 -3.95 -20.00 -5.16
CA SER A 83 -3.45 -20.66 -6.36
C SER A 83 -3.08 -19.62 -7.43
N GLU A 84 -2.18 -20.01 -8.32
CA GLU A 84 -1.79 -19.20 -9.48
C GLU A 84 -3.00 -18.78 -10.34
N ASN A 85 -3.96 -19.68 -10.51
CA ASN A 85 -5.17 -19.40 -11.31
C ASN A 85 -6.09 -18.37 -10.64
N GLU A 86 -6.28 -18.44 -9.31
CA GLU A 86 -7.06 -17.46 -8.56
C GLU A 86 -6.45 -16.06 -8.70
N VAL A 87 -5.13 -15.95 -8.46
CA VAL A 87 -4.41 -14.67 -8.57
C VAL A 87 -4.49 -14.11 -9.99
N LYS A 88 -4.19 -14.92 -11.02
CA LYS A 88 -4.25 -14.47 -12.42
C LYS A 88 -5.66 -14.07 -12.86
N HIS A 89 -6.68 -14.78 -12.40
CA HIS A 89 -8.07 -14.41 -12.68
C HIS A 89 -8.41 -13.03 -12.11
N ASN A 90 -8.05 -12.79 -10.85
CA ASN A 90 -8.31 -11.50 -10.19
C ASN A 90 -7.46 -10.38 -10.82
N LEU A 91 -6.19 -10.62 -11.11
CA LEU A 91 -5.33 -9.64 -11.78
C LEU A 91 -5.85 -9.27 -13.17
N GLN A 92 -6.41 -10.25 -13.92
CA GLN A 92 -7.00 -9.96 -15.22
C GLN A 92 -8.21 -9.02 -15.09
N ALA A 93 -9.09 -9.28 -14.13
CA ALA A 93 -10.23 -8.40 -13.88
C ALA A 93 -9.82 -6.99 -13.41
N ILE A 94 -8.76 -6.89 -12.59
CA ILE A 94 -8.13 -5.61 -12.21
C ILE A 94 -7.57 -4.90 -13.45
N ALA A 95 -6.84 -5.60 -14.33
CA ALA A 95 -6.30 -5.02 -15.57
C ALA A 95 -7.39 -4.56 -16.52
N ASP A 96 -8.47 -5.34 -16.67
CA ASP A 96 -9.64 -4.97 -17.50
C ASP A 96 -10.32 -3.70 -16.97
N PHE A 97 -10.44 -3.56 -15.65
CA PHE A 97 -10.94 -2.35 -15.02
C PHE A 97 -10.02 -1.15 -15.28
N ILE A 98 -8.69 -1.31 -15.07
CA ILE A 98 -7.69 -0.28 -15.37
C ILE A 98 -7.78 0.14 -16.84
N ASN A 99 -7.88 -0.81 -17.77
CA ASN A 99 -8.02 -0.54 -19.22
C ASN A 99 -9.34 0.17 -19.57
N THR A 100 -10.36 0.03 -18.74
CA THR A 100 -11.65 0.73 -18.91
C THR A 100 -11.58 2.17 -18.42
N VAL A 101 -11.03 2.41 -17.22
CA VAL A 101 -10.92 3.74 -16.61
C VAL A 101 -9.82 4.58 -17.25
N GLN A 102 -8.75 3.95 -17.70
CA GLN A 102 -7.57 4.56 -18.35
C GLN A 102 -6.91 5.70 -17.54
N PRO A 103 -6.48 5.45 -16.27
CA PRO A 103 -5.65 6.43 -15.58
C PRO A 103 -4.29 6.58 -16.27
N ASP A 104 -3.72 7.79 -16.24
CA ASP A 104 -2.38 8.06 -16.79
C ASP A 104 -1.28 7.71 -15.80
N ILE A 105 -1.59 7.85 -14.50
CA ILE A 105 -0.74 7.45 -13.37
C ILE A 105 -1.60 6.63 -12.40
N LEU A 106 -1.10 5.47 -12.00
CA LEU A 106 -1.79 4.58 -11.09
C LEU A 106 -0.89 4.27 -9.88
N PHE A 107 -1.39 4.59 -8.69
CA PHE A 107 -0.82 4.19 -7.42
C PHE A 107 -1.45 2.86 -6.98
N ILE A 108 -0.62 1.89 -6.66
CA ILE A 108 -1.08 0.58 -6.19
C ILE A 108 -0.47 0.32 -4.81
N ASN A 109 -1.32 -0.04 -3.87
CA ASN A 109 -0.91 -0.58 -2.59
C ASN A 109 -1.21 -2.08 -2.51
N GLU A 110 -0.51 -2.78 -1.65
CA GLU A 110 -0.59 -4.24 -1.48
C GLU A 110 -0.42 -5.01 -2.79
N ILE A 111 0.65 -4.73 -3.50
CA ILE A 111 1.04 -5.49 -4.68
C ILE A 111 2.20 -6.43 -4.34
N ASP A 112 2.06 -7.71 -4.70
CA ASP A 112 3.07 -8.74 -4.44
C ASP A 112 4.02 -8.90 -5.62
N ILE A 113 5.30 -9.10 -5.30
CA ILE A 113 6.29 -9.69 -6.19
C ILE A 113 6.96 -10.85 -5.45
N GLU A 114 7.17 -11.98 -6.12
CA GLU A 114 7.88 -13.14 -5.51
C GLU A 114 7.32 -13.63 -4.16
N SER A 115 6.07 -13.33 -3.81
CA SER A 115 5.42 -13.81 -2.59
C SER A 115 4.83 -15.21 -2.76
N LYS A 116 5.10 -16.10 -1.80
CA LYS A 116 4.56 -17.47 -1.82
C LYS A 116 3.03 -17.46 -1.82
N ARG A 117 2.40 -16.56 -1.06
CA ARG A 117 0.93 -16.49 -0.94
C ARG A 117 0.22 -16.25 -2.28
N THR A 118 0.90 -15.65 -3.23
CA THR A 118 0.39 -15.35 -4.58
C THR A 118 1.14 -16.11 -5.68
N ALA A 119 1.59 -17.32 -5.38
CA ALA A 119 2.25 -18.24 -6.31
C ALA A 119 3.52 -17.64 -6.97
N TYR A 120 4.22 -16.74 -6.28
CA TYR A 120 5.43 -16.04 -6.75
C TYR A 120 5.23 -15.19 -8.02
N ILE A 121 3.99 -14.80 -8.34
CA ILE A 121 3.72 -13.93 -9.48
C ILE A 121 4.28 -12.53 -9.20
N ASP A 122 5.11 -12.02 -10.11
CA ASP A 122 5.45 -10.60 -10.15
C ASP A 122 4.25 -9.82 -10.72
N GLN A 123 3.41 -9.31 -9.83
CA GLN A 123 2.18 -8.63 -10.19
C GLN A 123 2.43 -7.27 -10.85
N VAL A 124 3.56 -6.61 -10.56
CA VAL A 124 3.94 -5.34 -11.20
C VAL A 124 4.22 -5.58 -12.68
N GLN A 125 5.12 -6.54 -12.99
CA GLN A 125 5.43 -6.88 -14.38
C GLN A 125 4.21 -7.45 -15.09
N TRP A 126 3.39 -8.22 -14.37
CA TRP A 126 2.16 -8.78 -14.93
C TRP A 126 1.19 -7.67 -15.37
N LEU A 127 0.91 -6.68 -14.51
CA LEU A 127 0.03 -5.56 -14.85
C LEU A 127 0.60 -4.69 -15.97
N LEU A 128 1.91 -4.43 -15.99
CA LEU A 128 2.56 -3.73 -17.13
C LEU A 128 2.33 -4.45 -18.46
N ASN A 129 2.32 -5.77 -18.46
CA ASN A 129 2.15 -6.57 -19.68
C ASN A 129 0.67 -6.72 -20.11
N HIS A 130 -0.30 -6.41 -19.23
CA HIS A 130 -1.73 -6.57 -19.49
C HIS A 130 -2.50 -5.24 -19.52
N THR A 131 -1.78 -4.13 -19.32
CA THR A 131 -2.33 -2.77 -19.42
C THR A 131 -1.52 -1.96 -20.43
N TYR A 132 -1.88 -0.70 -20.60
CA TYR A 132 -1.17 0.23 -21.51
C TYR A 132 -0.05 1.03 -20.83
N PHE A 133 0.27 0.78 -19.57
CA PHE A 133 1.39 1.42 -18.91
C PHE A 133 2.73 0.94 -19.45
N ASN A 134 3.70 1.85 -19.52
CA ASN A 134 5.03 1.56 -20.04
C ASN A 134 6.08 1.37 -18.96
N TYR A 135 5.89 2.02 -17.81
CA TYR A 135 6.88 2.11 -16.74
C TYR A 135 6.22 1.87 -15.39
N ALA A 136 6.98 1.32 -14.47
CA ALA A 136 6.58 1.27 -13.07
C ALA A 136 7.80 1.39 -12.15
N ALA A 137 7.54 1.80 -10.91
CA ALA A 137 8.44 1.71 -9.79
C ALA A 137 7.77 0.93 -8.66
N PHE A 138 8.56 0.16 -7.90
CA PHE A 138 8.08 -0.65 -6.78
C PHE A 138 8.97 -0.46 -5.55
N ALA A 139 8.37 -0.35 -4.38
CA ALA A 139 9.04 -0.26 -3.10
C ALA A 139 8.43 -1.24 -2.09
N SER A 140 9.25 -2.18 -1.59
CA SER A 140 8.81 -3.20 -0.64
C SER A 140 8.40 -2.60 0.70
N ASN A 141 7.22 -2.97 1.18
CA ASN A 141 6.76 -2.79 2.56
C ASN A 141 7.10 -4.01 3.42
N TRP A 142 7.08 -5.18 2.83
CA TRP A 142 7.32 -6.45 3.51
C TRP A 142 8.16 -7.35 2.64
N GLU A 143 9.44 -7.46 2.95
CA GLU A 143 10.35 -8.34 2.25
C GLU A 143 11.01 -9.30 3.25
N SER A 144 10.75 -10.59 3.07
CA SER A 144 11.23 -11.64 3.95
C SER A 144 11.48 -12.92 3.17
N GLN A 145 12.61 -13.57 3.42
CA GLN A 145 12.91 -14.89 2.86
C GLN A 145 12.02 -15.96 3.46
N PHE A 146 11.56 -15.78 4.70
CA PHE A 146 10.72 -16.75 5.37
C PHE A 146 9.94 -16.12 6.54
N ILE A 147 8.63 -16.11 6.44
CA ILE A 147 7.71 -15.80 7.54
C ILE A 147 7.26 -17.12 8.13
N PRO A 148 7.49 -17.37 9.44
CA PRO A 148 7.22 -18.69 10.05
C PRO A 148 5.73 -18.97 10.27
N SER A 149 4.89 -17.93 10.42
CA SER A 149 3.48 -18.11 10.74
C SER A 149 2.69 -18.70 9.58
N ASP A 150 1.81 -19.65 9.90
CA ASP A 150 0.76 -20.22 9.04
C ASP A 150 1.24 -20.77 7.68
N GLY A 151 2.54 -20.97 7.52
CA GLY A 151 3.13 -21.46 6.27
C GLY A 151 3.26 -20.38 5.19
N LEU A 152 3.20 -19.12 5.55
CA LEU A 152 3.28 -17.97 4.65
C LEU A 152 4.57 -17.97 3.83
N GLY A 153 5.71 -18.29 4.45
CA GLY A 153 7.00 -18.47 3.75
C GLY A 153 7.57 -17.17 3.20
N ARG A 154 8.08 -17.19 1.96
CA ARG A 154 8.66 -16.00 1.32
C ARG A 154 7.57 -14.95 1.04
N MET A 155 7.90 -13.70 1.34
CA MET A 155 7.04 -12.55 1.11
C MET A 155 7.85 -11.41 0.48
N ASN A 156 7.28 -10.76 -0.53
CA ASN A 156 7.68 -9.45 -0.99
C ASN A 156 6.43 -8.71 -1.48
N MET A 157 5.93 -7.81 -0.66
CA MET A 157 4.75 -7.00 -0.89
C MET A 157 5.08 -5.53 -0.69
N GLY A 158 4.55 -4.66 -1.52
CA GLY A 158 4.87 -3.25 -1.44
C GLY A 158 3.86 -2.31 -2.08
N ASN A 159 4.36 -1.12 -2.38
CA ASN A 159 3.67 -0.09 -3.13
C ASN A 159 4.27 0.00 -4.53
N ALA A 160 3.42 0.29 -5.54
CA ALA A 160 3.87 0.54 -6.89
C ALA A 160 3.26 1.82 -7.48
N ILE A 161 4.00 2.44 -8.40
CA ILE A 161 3.50 3.52 -9.26
C ILE A 161 3.67 3.06 -10.69
N LEU A 162 2.57 2.99 -11.45
CA LEU A 162 2.57 2.71 -12.87
C LEU A 162 2.33 4.01 -13.63
N SER A 163 3.06 4.21 -14.73
CA SER A 163 3.00 5.42 -15.53
C SER A 163 3.04 5.11 -17.03
N ARG A 164 2.34 5.95 -17.81
CA ARG A 164 2.45 5.96 -19.27
C ARG A 164 3.78 6.56 -19.73
N TRP A 165 4.32 7.52 -18.96
CA TRP A 165 5.57 8.23 -19.25
C TRP A 165 6.73 7.68 -18.43
N GLU A 166 7.95 8.00 -18.88
CA GLU A 166 9.16 7.50 -18.23
C GLU A 166 9.26 7.98 -16.78
N ILE A 167 9.60 7.05 -15.92
CA ILE A 167 9.97 7.32 -14.54
C ILE A 167 11.50 7.45 -14.56
N ASP A 168 12.00 8.63 -14.23
CA ASP A 168 13.43 8.94 -14.27
C ASP A 168 14.13 8.67 -12.93
N ASP A 169 13.44 8.95 -11.82
CA ASP A 169 13.94 8.70 -10.46
C ASP A 169 12.85 8.06 -9.61
N ALA A 170 13.22 7.05 -8.86
CA ALA A 170 12.29 6.36 -7.95
C ALA A 170 13.00 5.99 -6.65
N VAL A 171 12.45 6.47 -5.55
CA VAL A 171 13.04 6.35 -4.22
C VAL A 171 12.04 5.81 -3.22
N ARG A 172 12.47 4.79 -2.49
CA ARG A 172 11.83 4.32 -1.27
C ARG A 172 12.30 5.14 -0.08
N ILE A 173 11.39 5.71 0.70
CA ILE A 173 11.67 6.48 1.91
C ILE A 173 10.98 5.77 3.08
N LYS A 174 11.76 5.38 4.08
CA LYS A 174 11.28 4.65 5.25
C LYS A 174 10.34 5.51 6.10
N LEU A 175 9.25 4.91 6.54
CA LEU A 175 8.34 5.45 7.54
C LEU A 175 8.64 4.89 8.94
N PRO A 176 8.26 5.58 10.02
CA PRO A 176 8.33 5.06 11.38
C PRO A 176 7.67 3.69 11.51
N LEU A 177 8.32 2.77 12.23
CA LEU A 177 7.77 1.46 12.57
C LEU A 177 6.73 1.59 13.69
N ARG A 178 5.90 0.58 13.83
CA ARG A 178 4.97 0.45 14.96
C ARG A 178 5.76 0.36 16.28
N GLY A 179 5.37 1.16 17.25
CA GLY A 179 5.98 1.16 18.58
C GLY A 179 5.25 0.29 19.60
N ASP A 180 4.09 -0.26 19.23
CA ASP A 180 3.19 -1.05 20.08
C ASP A 180 3.40 -2.57 19.95
N GLN A 181 4.44 -3.02 19.22
CA GLN A 181 4.75 -4.43 19.01
C GLN A 181 5.92 -4.90 19.86
N ASP A 182 5.92 -6.20 20.22
CA ASP A 182 7.12 -6.85 20.78
C ASP A 182 8.23 -7.01 19.71
N ALA A 183 9.47 -7.17 20.15
CA ALA A 183 10.63 -7.20 19.27
C ALA A 183 10.62 -8.34 18.23
N LEU A 184 9.98 -9.48 18.51
CA LEU A 184 9.88 -10.59 17.56
C LEU A 184 8.84 -10.30 16.49
N THR A 185 7.70 -9.77 16.88
CA THR A 185 6.65 -9.34 15.96
C THR A 185 7.17 -8.20 15.07
N GLU A 186 7.81 -7.17 15.64
CA GLU A 186 8.40 -6.06 14.88
C GLU A 186 9.44 -6.56 13.87
N TYR A 187 10.26 -7.57 14.23
CA TYR A 187 11.27 -8.12 13.32
C TYR A 187 10.66 -8.68 12.03
N PHE A 188 9.52 -9.38 12.11
CA PHE A 188 8.84 -9.97 10.96
C PHE A 188 7.75 -9.09 10.34
N TYR A 189 7.47 -7.93 10.92
CA TYR A 189 6.36 -7.07 10.51
C TYR A 189 6.70 -6.17 9.32
N LEU A 190 5.67 -5.56 8.77
CA LEU A 190 5.74 -4.64 7.62
C LEU A 190 6.57 -3.39 7.96
N ARG A 191 7.36 -2.94 7.00
CA ARG A 191 8.17 -1.73 7.03
C ARG A 191 7.63 -0.72 6.04
N ARG A 192 6.61 0.01 6.46
CA ARG A 192 5.90 1.00 5.62
C ARG A 192 6.87 2.02 5.04
N ASN A 193 6.54 2.53 3.86
CA ASN A 193 7.36 3.48 3.13
C ASN A 193 6.52 4.49 2.35
N ILE A 194 7.20 5.56 1.91
CA ILE A 194 6.76 6.44 0.84
C ILE A 194 7.55 6.05 -0.40
N LEU A 195 6.87 5.70 -1.47
CA LEU A 195 7.47 5.59 -2.80
C LEU A 195 7.29 6.93 -3.51
N LYS A 196 8.41 7.60 -3.80
CA LYS A 196 8.45 8.87 -4.51
C LYS A 196 9.11 8.67 -5.87
N THR A 197 8.45 9.09 -6.94
CA THR A 197 9.00 9.04 -8.31
C THR A 197 8.97 10.40 -8.97
N ARG A 198 9.92 10.64 -9.89
CA ARG A 198 9.88 11.74 -10.85
C ARG A 198 9.44 11.18 -12.21
N ILE A 199 8.45 11.79 -12.83
CA ILE A 199 7.86 11.32 -14.09
C ILE A 199 8.09 12.38 -15.16
N GLU A 200 8.60 11.96 -16.33
CA GLU A 200 8.88 12.80 -17.49
C GLU A 200 7.58 13.05 -18.29
N ILE A 201 6.75 13.98 -17.82
CA ILE A 201 5.51 14.35 -18.50
C ILE A 201 5.81 15.42 -19.54
N PRO A 202 5.37 15.27 -20.81
CA PRO A 202 5.55 16.29 -21.83
C PRO A 202 4.99 17.66 -21.41
N GLY A 203 5.86 18.68 -21.43
CA GLY A 203 5.49 20.03 -20.99
C GLY A 203 5.69 20.34 -19.50
N MET A 204 6.23 19.39 -18.73
CA MET A 204 6.50 19.54 -17.29
C MET A 204 7.96 19.25 -16.97
N ASP A 205 8.64 20.16 -16.27
CA ASP A 205 10.04 19.98 -15.89
C ASP A 205 10.23 19.21 -14.58
N ASN A 206 9.32 19.35 -13.63
CA ASN A 206 9.45 18.77 -12.28
C ASN A 206 8.10 18.27 -11.77
N PHE A 207 7.74 17.06 -12.14
CA PHE A 207 6.52 16.42 -11.69
C PHE A 207 6.82 15.17 -10.87
N TYR A 208 6.23 15.09 -9.67
CA TYR A 208 6.40 13.94 -8.78
C TYR A 208 5.09 13.18 -8.60
N ALA A 209 5.17 11.86 -8.69
CA ALA A 209 4.10 10.97 -8.27
C ALA A 209 4.55 10.23 -7.00
N ILE A 210 3.67 10.18 -6.01
CA ILE A 210 4.00 9.70 -4.66
C ILE A 210 2.90 8.75 -4.20
N THR A 211 3.28 7.64 -3.61
CA THR A 211 2.30 6.75 -2.94
C THR A 211 2.83 6.30 -1.58
N THR A 212 1.90 6.04 -0.69
CA THR A 212 2.15 5.46 0.62
C THR A 212 1.04 4.52 1.02
N HIS A 213 1.35 3.60 1.93
CA HIS A 213 0.37 2.78 2.63
C HIS A 213 0.73 2.80 4.11
N LEU A 214 -0.05 3.53 4.91
CA LEU A 214 0.23 3.76 6.32
C LEU A 214 -0.10 2.52 7.18
N ALA A 215 0.32 2.53 8.42
CA ALA A 215 0.06 1.43 9.36
C ALA A 215 -1.46 1.25 9.57
N ALA A 216 -1.94 0.00 9.46
CA ALA A 216 -3.36 -0.32 9.62
C ALA A 216 -3.75 -0.54 11.09
N PHE A 217 -2.94 -1.31 11.83
CA PHE A 217 -3.31 -1.90 13.11
C PHE A 217 -2.57 -1.30 14.31
N SER A 218 -1.90 -0.14 14.15
CA SER A 218 -1.23 0.50 15.28
C SER A 218 -2.25 1.10 16.26
N THR A 219 -1.99 0.92 17.55
CA THR A 219 -2.79 1.47 18.65
C THR A 219 -2.10 2.65 19.35
N ASP A 220 -0.92 3.02 18.86
CA ASP A 220 -0.10 4.16 19.30
C ASP A 220 -0.13 5.32 18.28
N ASP A 221 0.73 6.31 18.44
CA ASP A 221 0.86 7.47 17.56
C ASP A 221 1.62 7.19 16.25
N THR A 222 1.83 5.93 15.86
CA THR A 222 2.60 5.54 14.66
C THR A 222 2.06 6.20 13.40
N LYS A 223 0.74 6.13 13.16
CA LYS A 223 0.14 6.73 11.95
C LYS A 223 0.31 8.24 11.90
N GLN A 224 0.21 8.92 13.05
CA GLN A 224 0.47 10.36 13.11
C GLN A 224 1.92 10.68 12.74
N LYS A 225 2.90 9.97 13.30
CA LYS A 225 4.32 10.14 12.93
C LYS A 225 4.59 9.84 11.45
N GLN A 226 3.84 8.90 10.87
CA GLN A 226 3.94 8.59 9.45
C GLN A 226 3.37 9.73 8.57
N ILE A 227 2.25 10.35 8.98
CA ILE A 227 1.71 11.57 8.34
C ILE A 227 2.68 12.74 8.45
N ASP A 228 3.25 12.98 9.63
CA ASP A 228 4.23 14.06 9.83
C ASP A 228 5.46 13.87 8.91
N LYS A 229 5.93 12.63 8.78
CA LYS A 229 7.04 12.31 7.86
C LYS A 229 6.66 12.49 6.40
N LEU A 230 5.43 12.14 6.02
CA LEU A 230 4.91 12.37 4.67
C LEU A 230 4.88 13.89 4.37
N ILE A 231 4.33 14.69 5.27
CA ILE A 231 4.26 16.16 5.12
C ILE A 231 5.67 16.74 4.96
N GLU A 232 6.66 16.31 5.77
CA GLU A 232 8.07 16.75 5.63
C GLU A 232 8.61 16.51 4.20
N ILE A 233 8.26 15.40 3.57
CA ILE A 233 8.69 15.09 2.21
C ILE A 233 7.96 15.95 1.18
N LEU A 234 6.66 16.15 1.35
CA LEU A 234 5.84 16.98 0.45
C LEU A 234 6.26 18.46 0.50
N GLU A 235 6.52 19.01 1.70
CA GLU A 235 7.03 20.38 1.87
C GLU A 235 8.38 20.60 1.17
N LYS A 236 9.27 19.57 1.16
CA LYS A 236 10.53 19.63 0.42
C LYS A 236 10.32 19.72 -1.08
N ILE A 237 9.33 19.02 -1.64
CA ILE A 237 8.97 19.10 -3.06
C ILE A 237 8.39 20.47 -3.37
N ASP A 238 7.48 20.94 -2.53
CA ASP A 238 6.81 22.23 -2.66
C ASP A 238 7.82 23.40 -2.63
N SER A 239 8.81 23.32 -1.73
CA SER A 239 9.90 24.33 -1.64
C SER A 239 10.77 24.42 -2.90
N GLN A 240 10.72 23.43 -3.79
CA GLN A 240 11.39 23.40 -5.07
C GLN A 240 10.51 23.93 -6.22
N ASN A 241 9.32 24.44 -5.92
CA ASN A 241 8.27 24.81 -6.89
C ASN A 241 7.95 23.65 -7.86
N ALA A 242 8.00 22.42 -7.37
CA ALA A 242 7.65 21.24 -8.12
C ALA A 242 6.19 20.86 -7.85
N ILE A 243 5.52 20.28 -8.83
CA ILE A 243 4.15 19.77 -8.70
C ILE A 243 4.21 18.31 -8.28
N PHE A 244 3.31 17.93 -7.39
CA PHE A 244 3.14 16.52 -7.07
C PHE A 244 1.67 16.09 -7.09
N VAL A 245 1.49 14.80 -7.35
CA VAL A 245 0.27 14.05 -7.05
C VAL A 245 0.62 12.93 -6.07
N LEU A 246 -0.23 12.74 -5.09
CA LEU A 246 -0.07 11.74 -4.04
C LEU A 246 -1.33 10.90 -3.96
N GLY A 247 -1.19 9.58 -3.88
CA GLY A 247 -2.30 8.69 -3.61
C GLY A 247 -1.90 7.52 -2.73
N GLY A 248 -2.87 6.87 -2.10
CA GLY A 248 -2.62 5.67 -1.31
C GLY A 248 -3.70 5.37 -0.28
N ASP A 249 -3.50 4.24 0.38
CA ASP A 249 -4.24 3.83 1.54
C ASP A 249 -3.61 4.41 2.81
N PHE A 250 -4.31 5.35 3.43
CA PHE A 250 -3.82 6.05 4.62
C PHE A 250 -4.23 5.35 5.92
N ASN A 251 -5.12 4.37 5.86
CA ASN A 251 -5.66 3.72 7.04
C ASN A 251 -6.16 4.70 8.12
N LEU A 252 -6.67 5.83 7.72
CA LEU A 252 -7.24 6.91 8.54
C LEU A 252 -8.54 7.38 7.93
N LEU A 253 -9.52 7.72 8.76
CA LEU A 253 -10.75 8.33 8.30
C LEU A 253 -10.57 9.82 7.98
N PRO A 254 -11.42 10.40 7.11
CA PRO A 254 -11.47 11.84 6.94
C PRO A 254 -11.79 12.54 8.26
N PRO A 255 -11.22 13.72 8.53
CA PRO A 255 -11.65 14.54 9.67
C PRO A 255 -13.17 14.75 9.66
N ASN A 256 -13.77 14.60 10.83
CA ASN A 256 -15.23 14.71 11.05
C ASN A 256 -16.07 13.61 10.37
N ALA A 257 -15.51 12.42 10.08
CA ALA A 257 -16.30 11.25 9.71
C ALA A 257 -17.37 10.96 10.79
N THR A 258 -18.60 10.67 10.36
CA THR A 258 -19.73 10.47 11.28
C THR A 258 -19.56 9.24 12.13
N LYS A 259 -19.03 8.15 11.57
CA LYS A 259 -18.72 6.92 12.27
C LYS A 259 -17.21 6.73 12.38
N THR A 260 -16.73 6.37 13.58
CA THR A 260 -15.31 6.21 13.90
C THR A 260 -14.96 4.92 14.62
N ASP A 261 -15.98 4.12 14.98
CA ASP A 261 -15.84 2.83 15.64
C ASP A 261 -16.54 1.76 14.80
N TYR A 262 -15.79 0.79 14.33
CA TYR A 262 -16.22 -0.35 13.52
C TYR A 262 -15.92 -1.69 14.20
N CYS A 263 -15.51 -1.67 15.48
CA CYS A 263 -15.04 -2.87 16.18
C CYS A 263 -16.07 -4.00 16.17
N ILE A 264 -17.33 -3.70 16.43
CA ILE A 264 -18.39 -4.72 16.46
C ILE A 264 -18.64 -5.29 15.06
N GLU A 265 -18.69 -4.42 14.06
CA GLU A 265 -18.96 -4.82 12.68
C GLU A 265 -17.82 -5.61 12.07
N ASP A 266 -16.58 -5.34 12.47
CA ASP A 266 -15.40 -6.02 11.95
C ASP A 266 -15.02 -7.26 12.76
N MET A 267 -15.68 -7.50 13.91
CA MET A 267 -15.41 -8.64 14.77
C MET A 267 -15.72 -9.96 14.05
N CYS A 268 -14.84 -10.94 14.20
CA CYS A 268 -15.06 -12.30 13.71
C CYS A 268 -15.84 -13.14 14.74
N ASP A 269 -16.52 -14.19 14.30
CA ASP A 269 -17.41 -15.01 15.15
C ASP A 269 -16.70 -15.63 16.37
N ASP A 270 -15.40 -15.87 16.28
CA ASP A 270 -14.56 -16.44 17.34
C ASP A 270 -13.86 -15.39 18.23
N GLU A 271 -14.02 -14.11 17.93
CA GLU A 271 -13.44 -13.01 18.70
C GLU A 271 -14.37 -12.58 19.86
N SER A 272 -13.77 -12.23 20.99
CA SER A 272 -14.51 -11.83 22.21
C SER A 272 -14.04 -10.49 22.77
N PHE A 273 -13.31 -9.70 22.02
CA PHE A 273 -12.88 -8.37 22.45
C PHE A 273 -13.93 -7.33 22.07
N HIS A 274 -13.78 -6.16 22.57
CA HIS A 274 -14.56 -4.96 22.41
C HIS A 274 -16.05 -5.10 22.65
N GLN A 275 -16.50 -4.49 23.74
CA GLN A 275 -17.89 -4.07 23.93
C GLN A 275 -17.94 -2.54 23.83
N PRO A 276 -19.02 -1.93 23.33
CA PRO A 276 -19.15 -0.47 23.31
C PRO A 276 -18.89 0.13 24.69
N GLY A 277 -17.91 1.03 24.78
CA GLY A 277 -17.50 1.67 26.03
C GLY A 277 -16.42 0.93 26.82
N ASP A 278 -15.94 -0.23 26.37
CA ASP A 278 -14.81 -0.92 26.97
C ASP A 278 -13.49 -0.33 26.44
N ASP A 279 -12.78 0.42 27.26
CA ASP A 279 -11.42 0.90 26.98
C ASP A 279 -10.47 0.17 27.95
N PRO A 280 -9.38 -0.49 27.46
CA PRO A 280 -8.72 -0.35 26.17
C PRO A 280 -8.93 -1.51 25.16
N GLN A 281 -10.02 -2.21 25.16
CA GLN A 281 -10.21 -3.43 24.39
C GLN A 281 -10.82 -3.19 23.00
N HIS A 282 -10.30 -2.20 22.26
CA HIS A 282 -10.73 -1.94 20.89
C HIS A 282 -10.00 -2.85 19.90
N LYS A 283 -10.70 -3.25 18.83
CA LYS A 283 -10.11 -4.00 17.73
C LYS A 283 -9.12 -3.13 16.95
N GLU A 284 -7.90 -3.59 16.83
CA GLU A 284 -6.87 -2.93 16.02
C GLU A 284 -7.37 -2.76 14.57
N GLY A 285 -7.14 -1.58 14.00
CA GLY A 285 -7.55 -1.25 12.63
C GLY A 285 -9.04 -0.98 12.43
N SER A 286 -9.86 -1.02 13.49
CA SER A 286 -11.31 -0.77 13.42
C SER A 286 -11.77 0.36 14.32
N TYR A 287 -10.91 0.89 15.20
CA TYR A 287 -11.21 2.00 16.12
C TYR A 287 -10.40 3.25 15.75
N PHE A 288 -11.07 4.20 15.11
CA PHE A 288 -10.43 5.41 14.56
C PHE A 288 -10.69 6.66 15.41
N THR A 289 -11.47 6.56 16.49
CA THR A 289 -11.85 7.73 17.30
C THR A 289 -10.66 8.57 17.79
N PRO A 290 -9.53 7.99 18.29
CA PRO A 290 -8.38 8.76 18.70
C PRO A 290 -7.63 9.43 17.54
N GLU A 291 -7.80 8.92 16.34
CA GLU A 291 -7.04 9.27 15.14
C GLU A 291 -7.73 10.28 14.22
N ILE A 292 -8.99 10.61 14.52
CA ILE A 292 -9.89 11.33 13.60
C ILE A 292 -9.35 12.71 13.16
N THR A 293 -8.42 13.31 13.89
CA THR A 293 -7.81 14.59 13.54
C THR A 293 -6.43 14.46 12.87
N TRP A 294 -5.85 13.27 12.81
CA TRP A 294 -4.47 13.10 12.34
C TRP A 294 -4.29 13.42 10.85
N LEU A 295 -5.32 13.26 10.05
CA LEU A 295 -5.29 13.60 8.64
C LEU A 295 -5.62 15.10 8.36
N GLN A 296 -6.08 15.85 9.38
CA GLN A 296 -6.44 17.28 9.21
C GLN A 296 -5.31 18.13 8.61
N PRO A 297 -4.02 17.97 8.98
CA PRO A 297 -2.92 18.72 8.37
C PRO A 297 -2.82 18.55 6.85
N MET A 298 -3.07 17.36 6.32
CA MET A 298 -3.06 17.09 4.88
C MET A 298 -4.14 17.92 4.16
N TYR A 299 -5.36 17.97 4.71
CA TYR A 299 -6.46 18.76 4.18
C TYR A 299 -6.25 20.27 4.30
N ASN A 300 -5.44 20.72 5.26
CA ASN A 300 -5.11 22.14 5.43
C ASN A 300 -4.02 22.61 4.47
N LEU A 301 -3.07 21.75 4.12
CA LEU A 301 -1.88 22.09 3.34
C LEU A 301 -2.07 21.83 1.85
N TYR A 302 -2.82 20.80 1.48
CA TYR A 302 -2.88 20.27 0.13
C TYR A 302 -4.34 20.15 -0.35
N GLN A 303 -4.52 20.04 -1.67
CA GLN A 303 -5.83 19.90 -2.29
C GLN A 303 -6.21 18.42 -2.38
N PRO A 304 -7.23 17.96 -1.64
CA PRO A 304 -7.77 16.61 -1.79
C PRO A 304 -8.61 16.51 -3.05
N ALA A 305 -8.62 15.34 -3.70
CA ALA A 305 -9.56 15.05 -4.78
C ALA A 305 -11.01 15.10 -4.27
N VAL A 306 -11.27 14.47 -3.13
CA VAL A 306 -12.56 14.54 -2.41
C VAL A 306 -12.44 15.54 -1.27
N THR A 307 -13.07 16.69 -1.39
CA THR A 307 -13.05 17.72 -0.33
C THR A 307 -13.82 17.26 0.92
N LEU A 308 -13.46 17.76 2.11
CA LEU A 308 -14.22 17.48 3.33
C LEU A 308 -15.70 17.89 3.20
N ARG A 309 -15.97 18.98 2.51
CA ARG A 309 -17.33 19.43 2.25
C ARG A 309 -18.13 18.40 1.45
N ASN A 310 -17.57 17.88 0.37
CA ASN A 310 -18.23 16.87 -0.46
C ASN A 310 -18.42 15.57 0.31
N TYR A 311 -17.38 15.13 1.01
CA TYR A 311 -17.44 13.94 1.86
C TYR A 311 -18.56 14.04 2.88
N GLN A 312 -18.62 15.10 3.70
CA GLN A 312 -19.63 15.31 4.72
C GLN A 312 -21.06 15.45 4.16
N ALA A 313 -21.21 15.92 2.92
CA ALA A 313 -22.51 15.99 2.28
C ALA A 313 -23.08 14.62 1.91
N ASN A 314 -22.24 13.62 1.63
CA ASN A 314 -22.65 12.26 1.29
C ASN A 314 -21.49 11.28 1.50
N GLU A 315 -21.20 10.92 2.77
CA GLU A 315 -20.07 10.07 3.12
C GLU A 315 -20.05 8.73 2.37
N SER A 316 -21.21 8.07 2.27
CA SER A 316 -21.33 6.74 1.67
C SER A 316 -20.94 6.71 0.19
N HIS A 317 -21.08 7.82 -0.52
CA HIS A 317 -20.65 7.94 -1.92
C HIS A 317 -19.12 7.85 -2.08
N TYR A 318 -18.39 8.16 -1.03
CA TYR A 318 -16.92 8.22 -1.03
C TYR A 318 -16.27 7.10 -0.22
N PHE A 319 -17.01 6.15 0.30
CA PHE A 319 -16.44 5.01 1.00
C PHE A 319 -15.59 4.17 0.05
N THR A 320 -14.41 3.79 0.51
CA THR A 320 -13.42 3.06 -0.30
C THR A 320 -13.10 1.69 0.25
N HIS A 321 -13.50 1.36 1.48
CA HIS A 321 -13.10 0.11 2.11
C HIS A 321 -14.24 -0.56 2.86
N THR A 322 -14.22 -1.89 2.89
CA THR A 322 -14.92 -2.75 3.84
C THR A 322 -14.21 -4.11 3.94
N PRO A 323 -13.87 -4.60 5.14
CA PRO A 323 -13.21 -5.89 5.29
C PRO A 323 -14.15 -7.08 5.08
N LYS A 324 -15.46 -6.89 5.15
CA LYS A 324 -16.49 -7.93 5.10
C LYS A 324 -17.16 -8.02 3.71
N THR A 325 -17.60 -9.22 3.34
CA THR A 325 -18.28 -9.47 2.06
C THR A 325 -19.80 -9.47 2.17
N ASP A 326 -20.34 -9.41 3.37
CA ASP A 326 -21.78 -9.46 3.68
C ASP A 326 -22.42 -8.06 3.83
N ARG A 327 -21.67 -7.00 3.55
CA ARG A 327 -22.11 -5.60 3.59
C ARG A 327 -21.46 -4.76 2.49
N ASP A 328 -22.03 -3.58 2.26
CA ASP A 328 -21.48 -2.59 1.32
C ASP A 328 -20.22 -1.90 1.88
N TRP A 329 -19.59 -1.05 1.07
CA TRP A 329 -18.53 -0.14 1.47
C TRP A 329 -18.96 0.69 2.68
N ASP A 330 -18.11 0.81 3.69
CA ASP A 330 -18.52 1.37 4.98
C ASP A 330 -17.63 2.50 5.51
N ARG A 331 -16.43 2.70 4.94
CA ARG A 331 -15.50 3.76 5.35
C ARG A 331 -14.61 4.24 4.21
N LYS A 332 -14.09 5.47 4.35
CA LYS A 332 -13.09 6.04 3.43
C LYS A 332 -11.72 6.04 4.08
N ILE A 333 -10.74 5.35 3.46
CA ILE A 333 -9.35 5.31 3.92
C ILE A 333 -8.33 5.51 2.78
N ASP A 334 -8.78 5.56 1.52
CA ASP A 334 -7.96 5.84 0.35
C ASP A 334 -8.15 7.27 -0.13
N TYR A 335 -7.03 7.92 -0.48
CA TYR A 335 -6.99 9.35 -0.79
C TYR A 335 -6.13 9.65 -2.00
N VAL A 336 -6.45 10.80 -2.65
CA VAL A 336 -5.61 11.44 -3.67
C VAL A 336 -5.49 12.92 -3.32
N PHE A 337 -4.25 13.45 -3.30
CA PHE A 337 -3.91 14.85 -3.00
C PHE A 337 -2.96 15.44 -4.05
N THR A 338 -2.91 16.76 -4.14
CA THR A 338 -1.92 17.52 -4.92
C THR A 338 -1.61 18.85 -4.22
N ASN A 339 -0.49 19.48 -4.54
CA ASN A 339 -0.19 20.87 -4.17
C ASN A 339 -0.68 21.89 -5.21
N ASP A 340 -1.40 21.42 -6.23
CA ASP A 340 -2.03 22.25 -7.26
C ASP A 340 -3.57 22.05 -7.22
N GLN A 341 -4.29 22.33 -8.30
CA GLN A 341 -5.74 22.27 -8.34
C GLN A 341 -6.23 21.07 -9.17
N TRP A 342 -7.14 20.29 -8.61
CA TRP A 342 -7.88 19.30 -9.39
C TRP A 342 -8.91 19.98 -10.30
N ILE A 343 -9.19 19.37 -11.44
CA ILE A 343 -10.36 19.75 -12.26
C ILE A 343 -11.62 19.55 -11.40
N SER A 344 -12.44 20.58 -11.31
CA SER A 344 -13.63 20.54 -10.45
C SER A 344 -14.58 19.41 -10.83
N ASN A 345 -15.03 18.63 -9.84
CA ASN A 345 -15.91 17.46 -10.00
C ASN A 345 -15.33 16.35 -10.90
N SER A 346 -14.01 16.24 -10.98
CA SER A 346 -13.34 15.16 -11.69
C SER A 346 -13.08 13.93 -10.80
N ASP A 347 -13.29 14.08 -9.50
CA ASP A 347 -13.14 12.97 -8.55
C ASP A 347 -14.14 11.84 -8.82
N SER A 348 -13.67 10.62 -8.66
CA SER A 348 -14.51 9.43 -8.76
C SER A 348 -14.06 8.39 -7.74
N THR A 349 -15.03 7.84 -6.99
CA THR A 349 -14.85 6.65 -6.16
C THR A 349 -15.59 5.51 -6.85
N TYR A 350 -14.87 4.50 -7.29
CA TYR A 350 -15.43 3.42 -8.13
C TYR A 350 -15.92 2.27 -7.27
N GLN A 351 -17.07 2.43 -6.66
CA GLN A 351 -17.71 1.41 -5.83
C GLN A 351 -18.33 0.30 -6.67
N ASP A 352 -18.98 0.68 -7.78
CA ASP A 352 -19.64 -0.25 -8.68
C ASP A 352 -18.62 -1.05 -9.51
N GLY A 353 -18.80 -2.38 -9.56
CA GLY A 353 -17.98 -3.27 -10.37
C GLY A 353 -16.61 -3.62 -9.79
N THR A 354 -16.19 -3.00 -8.68
CA THR A 354 -14.88 -3.24 -8.04
C THR A 354 -14.97 -4.06 -6.74
N PHE A 355 -16.16 -4.21 -6.18
CA PHE A 355 -16.38 -4.88 -4.90
C PHE A 355 -15.78 -6.31 -4.83
N ASN A 356 -15.83 -7.07 -5.92
CA ASN A 356 -15.25 -8.40 -5.97
C ASN A 356 -13.76 -8.43 -6.33
N LEU A 357 -13.17 -7.28 -6.69
CA LEU A 357 -11.78 -7.19 -7.14
C LEU A 357 -10.80 -6.90 -6.00
N SER A 358 -11.26 -6.20 -4.97
CA SER A 358 -10.51 -5.88 -3.76
C SER A 358 -11.48 -5.55 -2.63
N ASP A 359 -11.00 -5.47 -1.40
CA ASP A 359 -11.69 -4.86 -0.25
C ASP A 359 -11.57 -3.33 -0.24
N HIS A 360 -10.89 -2.76 -1.24
CA HIS A 360 -10.82 -1.34 -1.51
C HIS A 360 -11.39 -0.98 -2.87
N ALA A 361 -12.18 0.11 -2.92
CA ALA A 361 -12.62 0.76 -4.13
C ALA A 361 -11.57 1.79 -4.59
N PRO A 362 -11.21 1.84 -5.89
CA PRO A 362 -10.26 2.82 -6.39
C PRO A 362 -10.85 4.24 -6.38
N VAL A 363 -9.94 5.22 -6.21
CA VAL A 363 -10.26 6.66 -6.25
C VAL A 363 -9.43 7.31 -7.33
N SER A 364 -10.04 8.15 -8.17
CA SER A 364 -9.33 8.95 -9.17
C SER A 364 -9.72 10.41 -9.13
N ALA A 365 -8.86 11.25 -9.71
CA ALA A 365 -9.14 12.64 -10.03
C ALA A 365 -8.37 13.04 -11.29
N GLU A 366 -8.81 14.11 -11.95
CA GLU A 366 -8.10 14.68 -13.10
C GLU A 366 -7.44 16.02 -12.71
N TRP A 367 -6.21 16.17 -13.15
CA TRP A 367 -5.41 17.36 -13.00
C TRP A 367 -5.14 17.96 -14.37
N GLU A 368 -5.24 19.29 -14.51
CA GLU A 368 -4.97 20.03 -15.74
C GLU A 368 -3.55 20.59 -15.73
N LEU A 369 -2.82 20.42 -16.84
CA LEU A 369 -1.48 20.98 -16.96
C LEU A 369 -1.56 22.51 -17.02
N PRO A 370 -0.58 23.23 -16.41
CA PRO A 370 -0.51 24.68 -16.40
C PRO A 370 -0.43 25.32 -17.79
#